data_9f710c860deaeecf698bab95f1e22de9
#
_entry.id   9f710c860deaeecf698bab95f1e22de9
#
_cell.length_a   1.000
_cell.length_b   1.000
_cell.length_c   1.000
_cell.angle_alpha   90.00
_cell.angle_beta   90.00
_cell.angle_gamma   90.00
#
_symmetry.space_group_name_H-M   'P 1'
#
loop_
_entity.id
_entity.type
_entity.pdbx_description
1 polymer ?
#
loop_
_entity_poly.entity_id
_entity_poly.type
_entity_poly.pdbx_seq_one_letter_code
_entity_poly.pdbx_strand_id
1 'polypeptide(L)'
;MRQRFLTSLALLVSFTFSGCSSHRKELGVNANSEDRVAIRRGLDGEPATLDPAKATDSFSYEVLRDVYEGLTTESPTGQVIPAIAESWQVNAASTKYTFRIRTNARWSNGSPVTPQDFVKAWQRVVDPKTASPVADALRPIAHAAAIIAGHLPPTSLGVHQIGKTRLQVVLSSPCPYFLQLLTHTALFPIYSVTSAESHSPRTWVSDGAYELTKWIPGERIELNQNRFYWDYSHVLTREIAYIFTPNEGAALREFLAGQLDITDSVPLSSIGWIEQHEPADLHLWPFLGTAYYAVNLRDPRLRMNLKLRESLAMAIDRKLLVSHVLKFGQTPAYSFVPPGTWNYAPQPWPWRKMPTKERIALARKLYQQAGYSTSRPLKLRILINTNSTIRETAVAIAAMWKAVLGVHTEIDEQEYRVFLQSRRDPNQWDIARLGWTADYDDASDFLDIFRAQSSNNDPGYSNSTFTALMNLAARSANPTTRRRILEEAERLMLSDYPIIPIYFYEADRLVKPYIGGFHPTNMNRLYSKYLYIRRRPSTSERMHEIPNSKTTR
;
A
#
# COMPACT_ATOMS: atom_id res chain seq x y z
N MET A 1 -73.67 -21.61 16.19
CA MET A 1 -74.98 -20.97 15.91
C MET A 1 -74.80 -19.95 14.80
N ARG A 2 -75.59 -20.16 13.68
CA ARG A 2 -75.97 -19.24 12.61
C ARG A 2 -74.87 -18.53 11.84
N GLN A 3 -74.39 -18.96 10.66
CA GLN A 3 -75.11 -18.99 9.31
C GLN A 3 -75.81 -17.69 8.95
N ARG A 4 -75.32 -17.08 7.83
CA ARG A 4 -76.08 -16.52 6.66
C ARG A 4 -75.04 -15.76 5.80
N PHE A 5 -74.67 -16.18 4.59
CA PHE A 5 -75.32 -16.34 3.28
C PHE A 5 -75.60 -15.01 2.53
N LEU A 6 -75.00 -14.96 1.30
CA LEU A 6 -75.40 -14.33 0.05
C LEU A 6 -75.06 -12.84 -0.10
N THR A 7 -74.61 -12.34 -1.23
CA THR A 7 -74.87 -12.64 -2.64
C THR A 7 -73.79 -12.02 -3.54
N SER A 8 -73.51 -12.71 -4.65
CA SER A 8 -72.77 -12.29 -5.82
C SER A 8 -73.39 -11.11 -6.53
N LEU A 9 -72.59 -10.14 -7.00
CA LEU A 9 -72.93 -9.28 -8.12
C LEU A 9 -71.73 -9.14 -9.04
N ALA A 10 -71.78 -9.81 -10.18
CA ALA A 10 -70.79 -9.69 -11.25
C ALA A 10 -71.05 -8.38 -12.02
N LEU A 11 -70.10 -7.48 -12.03
CA LEU A 11 -70.08 -6.35 -12.94
C LEU A 11 -68.99 -6.61 -13.99
N LEU A 12 -69.45 -6.94 -15.24
CA LEU A 12 -68.59 -6.93 -16.41
C LEU A 12 -68.24 -5.46 -16.73
N VAL A 13 -66.98 -5.11 -16.57
CA VAL A 13 -66.44 -3.87 -17.13
C VAL A 13 -65.50 -4.25 -18.26
N SER A 14 -65.95 -3.99 -19.50
CA SER A 14 -65.09 -4.10 -20.69
C SER A 14 -64.03 -3.02 -20.66
N PHE A 15 -62.77 -3.40 -20.47
CA PHE A 15 -61.66 -2.52 -20.69
C PHE A 15 -61.17 -2.65 -22.13
N THR A 16 -61.41 -1.59 -22.90
CA THR A 16 -60.73 -1.37 -24.19
C THR A 16 -59.22 -1.16 -23.95
N PHE A 17 -58.40 -2.05 -24.52
CA PHE A 17 -56.95 -1.88 -24.59
C PHE A 17 -56.65 -0.71 -25.53
N SER A 18 -56.42 0.48 -24.98
CA SER A 18 -55.65 1.54 -25.64
C SER A 18 -54.17 1.25 -25.45
N GLY A 19 -53.50 0.95 -26.55
CA GLY A 19 -52.07 0.72 -26.57
C GLY A 19 -51.30 1.94 -26.07
N CYS A 20 -50.75 1.85 -24.87
CA CYS A 20 -49.70 2.74 -24.40
C CYS A 20 -48.38 2.14 -24.87
N SER A 21 -47.86 2.67 -25.97
CA SER A 21 -46.44 2.46 -26.34
C SER A 21 -45.58 2.99 -25.22
N SER A 22 -45.06 2.07 -24.39
CA SER A 22 -44.00 2.38 -23.44
C SER A 22 -42.78 2.86 -24.23
N HIS A 23 -42.56 4.15 -24.22
CA HIS A 23 -41.22 4.73 -24.49
C HIS A 23 -40.27 4.18 -23.42
N ARG A 24 -39.67 3.03 -23.72
CA ARG A 24 -38.39 2.69 -23.14
C ARG A 24 -37.44 3.82 -23.58
N LYS A 25 -37.19 4.78 -22.71
CA LYS A 25 -35.99 5.57 -22.80
C LYS A 25 -34.82 4.59 -22.68
N GLU A 26 -34.32 4.14 -23.82
CA GLU A 26 -32.97 3.65 -23.92
C GLU A 26 -32.08 4.77 -23.37
N LEU A 27 -31.59 4.58 -22.16
CA LEU A 27 -30.40 5.28 -21.68
C LEU A 27 -29.23 4.75 -22.52
N GLY A 28 -29.21 5.19 -23.77
CA GLY A 28 -28.06 5.05 -24.65
C GLY A 28 -26.94 5.86 -24.09
N VAL A 29 -26.14 5.27 -23.21
CA VAL A 29 -24.81 5.77 -22.85
C VAL A 29 -23.88 5.40 -24.00
N ASN A 30 -24.07 6.04 -25.15
CA ASN A 30 -22.99 6.23 -26.11
C ASN A 30 -22.08 7.32 -25.58
N ALA A 31 -21.29 7.01 -24.55
CA ALA A 31 -20.15 7.82 -24.20
C ALA A 31 -19.08 7.59 -25.27
N ASN A 32 -19.12 8.37 -26.33
CA ASN A 32 -18.02 8.49 -27.27
C ASN A 32 -16.76 8.85 -26.45
N SER A 33 -15.72 8.04 -26.54
CA SER A 33 -14.45 8.24 -25.81
C SER A 33 -13.72 9.53 -26.22
N GLU A 34 -14.18 10.21 -27.25
CA GLU A 34 -13.61 11.50 -27.71
C GLU A 34 -14.01 12.69 -26.83
N ASP A 35 -15.13 12.59 -26.06
CA ASP A 35 -15.62 13.64 -25.19
C ASP A 35 -15.29 13.41 -23.69
N ARG A 36 -14.51 12.39 -23.34
CA ARG A 36 -14.16 12.14 -21.95
C ARG A 36 -13.08 13.12 -21.49
N VAL A 37 -13.44 14.00 -20.58
CA VAL A 37 -12.56 14.97 -19.94
C VAL A 37 -11.95 14.39 -18.67
N ALA A 38 -12.68 13.52 -17.96
CA ALA A 38 -12.28 12.94 -16.67
C ALA A 38 -11.79 11.49 -16.78
N ILE A 39 -10.73 11.15 -16.06
CA ILE A 39 -10.35 9.75 -15.75
C ILE A 39 -11.06 9.35 -14.45
N ARG A 40 -11.80 8.23 -14.50
CA ARG A 40 -12.54 7.70 -13.34
C ARG A 40 -11.77 6.58 -12.70
N ARG A 41 -11.29 6.84 -11.49
CA ARG A 41 -10.52 5.92 -10.66
C ARG A 41 -11.42 5.35 -9.57
N GLY A 42 -11.53 4.03 -9.48
CA GLY A 42 -12.16 3.36 -8.35
C GLY A 42 -11.36 3.54 -7.07
N LEU A 43 -12.05 3.64 -5.94
CA LEU A 43 -11.51 3.46 -4.60
C LEU A 43 -12.41 2.47 -3.86
N ASP A 44 -11.83 1.43 -3.27
CA ASP A 44 -12.56 0.39 -2.53
C ASP A 44 -13.00 0.88 -1.13
N GLY A 45 -12.96 2.18 -0.91
CA GLY A 45 -13.45 2.87 0.28
C GLY A 45 -13.36 4.38 0.16
N GLU A 46 -14.17 5.08 0.96
CA GLU A 46 -14.10 6.54 1.07
C GLU A 46 -12.90 6.95 1.93
N PRO A 47 -12.10 7.98 1.52
CA PRO A 47 -11.10 8.60 2.38
C PRO A 47 -11.67 9.03 3.74
N ALA A 48 -11.04 8.61 4.81
CA ALA A 48 -11.46 9.02 6.15
C ALA A 48 -11.24 10.52 6.39
N THR A 49 -10.21 11.08 5.75
CA THR A 49 -9.85 12.50 5.81
C THR A 49 -8.89 12.87 4.69
N LEU A 50 -8.90 14.13 4.28
CA LEU A 50 -7.87 14.70 3.41
C LEU A 50 -6.96 15.69 4.17
N ASP A 51 -6.90 15.60 5.50
CA ASP A 51 -5.90 16.29 6.31
C ASP A 51 -4.60 15.48 6.35
N PRO A 52 -3.48 15.97 5.79
CA PRO A 52 -2.20 15.28 5.78
C PRO A 52 -1.69 14.86 7.17
N ALA A 53 -2.05 15.61 8.22
CA ALA A 53 -1.65 15.29 9.59
C ALA A 53 -2.50 14.19 10.26
N LYS A 54 -3.61 13.79 9.66
CA LYS A 54 -4.60 12.85 10.24
C LYS A 54 -4.79 11.57 9.43
N ALA A 55 -4.45 11.61 8.15
CA ALA A 55 -4.65 10.47 7.24
C ALA A 55 -3.79 9.27 7.63
N THR A 56 -4.40 8.07 7.65
CA THR A 56 -3.74 6.79 7.96
C THR A 56 -4.14 5.67 7.02
N ASP A 57 -5.08 5.91 6.12
CA ASP A 57 -5.60 4.93 5.18
C ASP A 57 -5.11 5.18 3.75
N SER A 58 -5.09 4.12 2.95
CA SER A 58 -4.61 4.14 1.56
C SER A 58 -5.45 5.05 0.67
N PHE A 59 -6.77 5.10 0.88
CA PHE A 59 -7.70 5.89 0.08
C PHE A 59 -7.46 7.39 0.26
N SER A 60 -7.25 7.82 1.52
CA SER A 60 -6.82 9.19 1.85
C SER A 60 -5.50 9.52 1.17
N TYR A 61 -4.51 8.62 1.21
CA TYR A 61 -3.19 8.84 0.60
C TYR A 61 -3.25 8.95 -0.93
N GLU A 62 -4.12 8.18 -1.60
CA GLU A 62 -4.29 8.26 -3.06
C GLU A 62 -4.75 9.68 -3.48
N VAL A 63 -5.78 10.20 -2.83
CA VAL A 63 -6.31 11.55 -3.13
C VAL A 63 -5.34 12.64 -2.69
N LEU A 64 -4.71 12.52 -1.51
CA LEU A 64 -3.77 13.52 -0.99
C LEU A 64 -2.58 13.75 -1.91
N ARG A 65 -2.07 12.71 -2.60
CA ARG A 65 -0.96 12.85 -3.57
C ARG A 65 -1.35 13.61 -4.84
N ASP A 66 -2.62 13.70 -5.15
CA ASP A 66 -3.09 14.48 -6.30
C ASP A 66 -3.36 15.94 -5.93
N VAL A 67 -3.86 16.18 -4.70
CA VAL A 67 -4.23 17.54 -4.27
C VAL A 67 -3.12 18.29 -3.52
N TYR A 68 -2.12 17.60 -2.99
CA TYR A 68 -0.93 18.20 -2.37
C TYR A 68 0.36 17.68 -3.00
N GLU A 69 1.45 18.43 -2.80
CA GLU A 69 2.79 18.02 -3.18
C GLU A 69 3.82 18.38 -2.10
N GLY A 70 4.75 17.46 -1.82
CA GLY A 70 5.82 17.64 -0.85
C GLY A 70 7.04 18.39 -1.39
N LEU A 71 8.12 18.45 -0.61
CA LEU A 71 9.41 18.97 -1.08
C LEU A 71 9.97 18.12 -2.22
N THR A 72 9.76 16.80 -2.14
CA THR A 72 10.11 15.80 -3.14
C THR A 72 8.86 15.04 -3.55
N THR A 73 8.88 14.43 -4.73
CA THR A 73 7.86 13.53 -5.26
C THR A 73 8.53 12.32 -5.92
N GLU A 74 7.74 11.39 -6.44
CA GLU A 74 8.25 10.24 -7.18
C GLU A 74 8.00 10.40 -8.68
N SER A 75 8.99 10.01 -9.48
CA SER A 75 8.83 9.84 -10.92
C SER A 75 7.94 8.64 -11.23
N PRO A 76 7.49 8.45 -12.48
CA PRO A 76 6.78 7.25 -12.90
C PRO A 76 7.54 5.94 -12.64
N THR A 77 8.86 6.00 -12.48
CA THR A 77 9.72 4.84 -12.17
C THR A 77 10.01 4.68 -10.67
N GLY A 78 9.35 5.45 -9.78
CA GLY A 78 9.53 5.39 -8.34
C GLY A 78 10.79 6.11 -7.81
N GLN A 79 11.53 6.81 -8.68
CA GLN A 79 12.70 7.58 -8.24
C GLN A 79 12.27 8.89 -7.58
N VAL A 80 12.89 9.24 -6.46
CA VAL A 80 12.68 10.53 -5.81
C VAL A 80 13.23 11.66 -6.67
N ILE A 81 12.38 12.61 -6.97
CA ILE A 81 12.70 13.78 -7.82
C ILE A 81 12.29 15.09 -7.11
N PRO A 82 12.87 16.24 -7.53
CA PRO A 82 12.46 17.56 -7.07
C PRO A 82 10.97 17.82 -7.34
N ALA A 83 10.28 18.39 -6.32
CA ALA A 83 8.88 18.79 -6.41
C ALA A 83 8.73 20.27 -6.03
N ILE A 84 8.05 20.61 -4.92
CA ILE A 84 8.00 22.02 -4.44
C ILE A 84 9.42 22.55 -4.14
N ALA A 85 10.35 21.70 -3.70
CA ALA A 85 11.76 22.05 -3.71
C ALA A 85 12.37 21.81 -5.10
N GLU A 86 12.95 22.85 -5.73
CA GLU A 86 13.64 22.71 -7.02
C GLU A 86 15.02 22.05 -6.88
N SER A 87 15.63 22.14 -5.70
CA SER A 87 16.94 21.56 -5.38
C SER A 87 17.17 21.52 -3.87
N TRP A 88 18.18 20.75 -3.45
CA TRP A 88 18.63 20.72 -2.06
C TRP A 88 20.15 20.54 -1.95
N GLN A 89 20.67 20.94 -0.82
CA GLN A 89 22.07 20.72 -0.39
C GLN A 89 22.07 19.94 0.91
N VAL A 90 23.04 19.05 1.05
CA VAL A 90 23.23 18.22 2.25
C VAL A 90 24.63 18.46 2.80
N ASN A 91 24.78 18.64 4.11
CA ASN A 91 26.08 18.74 4.74
C ASN A 91 26.85 17.40 4.72
N ALA A 92 28.15 17.43 4.93
CA ALA A 92 29.00 16.22 4.91
C ALA A 92 28.58 15.14 5.93
N ALA A 93 27.95 15.53 7.05
CA ALA A 93 27.46 14.63 8.07
C ALA A 93 26.07 14.03 7.73
N SER A 94 25.44 14.42 6.61
CA SER A 94 24.08 14.00 6.20
C SER A 94 23.01 14.25 7.27
N THR A 95 23.22 15.28 8.11
CA THR A 95 22.31 15.67 9.20
C THR A 95 21.63 17.02 8.99
N LYS A 96 21.99 17.75 7.93
CA LYS A 96 21.42 19.06 7.63
C LYS A 96 21.11 19.15 6.15
N TYR A 97 19.85 19.37 5.82
CA TYR A 97 19.36 19.59 4.47
C TYR A 97 18.93 21.04 4.33
N THR A 98 19.23 21.66 3.18
CA THR A 98 18.75 23.00 2.83
C THR A 98 18.06 22.90 1.48
N PHE A 99 16.75 23.00 1.48
CA PHE A 99 15.90 22.96 0.30
C PHE A 99 15.68 24.36 -0.24
N ARG A 100 15.69 24.50 -1.57
CA ARG A 100 15.30 25.73 -2.26
C ARG A 100 13.89 25.55 -2.79
N ILE A 101 12.94 26.30 -2.23
CA ILE A 101 11.53 26.30 -2.65
C ILE A 101 11.40 27.07 -3.97
N ARG A 102 10.64 26.51 -4.90
CA ARG A 102 10.34 27.12 -6.21
C ARG A 102 9.66 28.46 -6.03
N THR A 103 10.10 29.47 -6.76
CA THR A 103 9.49 30.81 -6.72
C THR A 103 8.15 30.87 -7.46
N ASN A 104 7.88 29.92 -8.33
CA ASN A 104 6.61 29.76 -9.05
C ASN A 104 5.64 28.75 -8.38
N ALA A 105 6.02 28.11 -7.27
CA ALA A 105 5.10 27.27 -6.51
C ALA A 105 4.00 28.11 -5.87
N ARG A 106 2.75 27.73 -6.11
CA ARG A 106 1.57 28.45 -5.63
C ARG A 106 0.50 27.50 -5.13
N TRP A 107 -0.25 27.96 -4.17
CA TRP A 107 -1.49 27.38 -3.74
C TRP A 107 -2.58 27.55 -4.80
N SER A 108 -3.63 26.73 -4.77
CA SER A 108 -4.76 26.78 -5.72
C SER A 108 -5.52 28.12 -5.71
N ASN A 109 -5.37 28.91 -4.66
CA ASN A 109 -5.88 30.29 -4.60
C ASN A 109 -4.93 31.35 -5.19
N GLY A 110 -3.78 30.92 -5.75
CA GLY A 110 -2.78 31.78 -6.38
C GLY A 110 -1.75 32.38 -5.43
N SER A 111 -1.88 32.23 -4.11
CA SER A 111 -0.86 32.70 -3.15
C SER A 111 0.41 31.84 -3.21
N PRO A 112 1.60 32.40 -2.90
CA PRO A 112 2.85 31.63 -3.00
C PRO A 112 2.92 30.54 -1.91
N VAL A 113 3.47 29.37 -2.26
CA VAL A 113 3.93 28.37 -1.30
C VAL A 113 5.27 28.80 -0.73
N THR A 114 5.42 28.81 0.58
CA THR A 114 6.58 29.33 1.28
C THR A 114 7.24 28.28 2.18
N PRO A 115 8.53 28.44 2.55
CA PRO A 115 9.15 27.59 3.57
C PRO A 115 8.38 27.54 4.90
N GLN A 116 7.70 28.66 5.24
CA GLN A 116 6.94 28.76 6.48
C GLN A 116 5.72 27.84 6.52
N ASP A 117 5.15 27.49 5.35
CA ASP A 117 4.01 26.59 5.26
C ASP A 117 4.42 25.15 5.67
N PHE A 118 5.63 24.72 5.28
CA PHE A 118 6.23 23.46 5.74
C PHE A 118 6.55 23.50 7.24
N VAL A 119 7.13 24.58 7.74
CA VAL A 119 7.44 24.74 9.16
C VAL A 119 6.17 24.58 10.01
N LYS A 120 5.10 25.30 9.66
CA LYS A 120 3.81 25.22 10.37
C LYS A 120 3.17 23.83 10.27
N ALA A 121 3.17 23.24 9.07
CA ALA A 121 2.60 21.92 8.86
C ALA A 121 3.31 20.86 9.73
N TRP A 122 4.64 20.83 9.72
CA TRP A 122 5.41 19.84 10.46
C TRP A 122 5.36 20.05 11.97
N GLN A 123 5.36 21.31 12.42
CA GLN A 123 5.14 21.64 13.85
C GLN A 123 3.77 21.17 14.33
N ARG A 124 2.73 21.31 13.48
CA ARG A 124 1.39 20.79 13.78
C ARG A 124 1.36 19.27 13.89
N VAL A 125 2.05 18.54 12.98
CA VAL A 125 2.09 17.07 13.00
C VAL A 125 2.71 16.54 14.29
N VAL A 126 3.79 17.15 14.78
CA VAL A 126 4.47 16.70 16.02
C VAL A 126 3.85 17.25 17.30
N ASP A 127 2.93 18.21 17.23
CA ASP A 127 2.25 18.77 18.41
C ASP A 127 1.34 17.73 19.06
N PRO A 128 1.55 17.36 20.34
CA PRO A 128 0.66 16.44 21.05
C PRO A 128 -0.82 16.86 21.03
N LYS A 129 -1.11 18.16 20.96
CA LYS A 129 -2.49 18.67 20.85
C LYS A 129 -3.16 18.29 19.53
N THR A 130 -2.40 18.11 18.46
CA THR A 130 -2.91 17.63 17.19
C THR A 130 -3.30 16.15 17.28
N ALA A 131 -2.68 15.37 18.19
CA ALA A 131 -2.86 13.92 18.30
C ALA A 131 -2.73 13.22 16.93
N SER A 132 -1.70 13.59 16.18
CA SER A 132 -1.47 13.05 14.85
C SER A 132 -1.04 11.57 14.93
N PRO A 133 -1.76 10.65 14.28
CA PRO A 133 -1.39 9.24 14.25
C PRO A 133 -0.12 8.97 13.43
N VAL A 134 0.29 9.95 12.59
CA VAL A 134 1.45 9.87 11.68
C VAL A 134 2.65 10.70 12.16
N ALA A 135 2.62 11.20 13.40
CA ALA A 135 3.71 12.02 13.95
C ALA A 135 5.08 11.33 13.92
N ASP A 136 5.10 10.00 14.04
CA ASP A 136 6.32 9.19 14.03
C ASP A 136 7.11 9.28 12.71
N ALA A 137 6.46 9.63 11.60
CA ALA A 137 7.14 9.90 10.33
C ALA A 137 8.16 11.07 10.44
N LEU A 138 7.97 11.99 11.38
CA LEU A 138 8.86 13.13 11.59
C LEU A 138 9.99 12.86 12.62
N ARG A 139 10.06 11.67 13.25
CA ARG A 139 11.09 11.32 14.25
C ARG A 139 12.53 11.54 13.81
N PRO A 140 12.93 11.40 12.54
CA PRO A 140 14.28 11.72 12.10
C PRO A 140 14.66 13.21 12.31
N ILE A 141 13.71 14.13 12.34
CA ILE A 141 13.94 15.56 12.51
C ILE A 141 14.32 15.85 13.97
N ALA A 142 15.34 16.69 14.17
CA ALA A 142 15.84 17.05 15.51
C ALA A 142 14.71 17.53 16.41
N HIS A 143 14.71 17.05 17.65
CA HIS A 143 13.73 17.31 18.71
C HIS A 143 12.32 16.71 18.50
N ALA A 144 11.99 16.13 17.33
CA ALA A 144 10.65 15.60 17.06
C ALA A 144 10.19 14.60 18.14
N ALA A 145 11.02 13.64 18.53
CA ALA A 145 10.67 12.65 19.55
C ALA A 145 10.35 13.28 20.93
N ALA A 146 11.10 14.30 21.34
CA ALA A 146 10.88 15.01 22.60
C ALA A 146 9.59 15.87 22.56
N ILE A 147 9.27 16.44 21.40
CA ILE A 147 8.03 17.20 21.18
C ILE A 147 6.82 16.26 21.24
N ILE A 148 6.87 15.16 20.49
CA ILE A 148 5.79 14.14 20.48
C ILE A 148 5.52 13.60 21.88
N ALA A 149 6.57 13.45 22.71
CA ALA A 149 6.45 13.06 24.13
C ALA A 149 5.99 14.20 25.06
N GLY A 150 5.76 15.41 24.54
CA GLY A 150 5.32 16.56 25.32
C GLY A 150 6.41 17.25 26.16
N HIS A 151 7.69 16.90 25.94
CA HIS A 151 8.83 17.45 26.71
C HIS A 151 9.34 18.78 26.15
N LEU A 152 9.06 19.10 24.88
CA LEU A 152 9.46 20.33 24.21
C LEU A 152 8.27 20.94 23.45
N PRO A 153 8.25 22.26 23.23
CA PRO A 153 7.21 22.89 22.42
C PRO A 153 7.42 22.58 20.91
N PRO A 154 6.36 22.56 20.09
CA PRO A 154 6.45 22.31 18.63
C PRO A 154 7.44 23.23 17.90
N THR A 155 7.61 24.47 18.39
CA THR A 155 8.54 25.46 17.83
C THR A 155 10.02 25.08 17.96
N SER A 156 10.33 24.06 18.78
CA SER A 156 11.69 23.51 18.92
C SER A 156 12.07 22.54 17.81
N LEU A 157 11.12 22.16 16.92
CA LEU A 157 11.39 21.23 15.82
C LEU A 157 12.54 21.75 14.94
N GLY A 158 13.45 20.85 14.56
CA GLY A 158 14.63 21.16 13.74
C GLY A 158 14.30 21.55 12.30
N VAL A 159 13.32 22.41 12.09
CA VAL A 159 12.90 22.93 10.77
C VAL A 159 12.78 24.44 10.81
N HIS A 160 13.45 25.14 9.88
CA HIS A 160 13.54 26.60 9.91
C HIS A 160 13.47 27.20 8.52
N GLN A 161 12.77 28.31 8.40
CA GLN A 161 12.82 29.14 7.22
C GLN A 161 14.13 29.95 7.23
N ILE A 162 14.86 29.96 6.12
CA ILE A 162 16.06 30.77 5.90
C ILE A 162 15.81 31.74 4.75
N GLY A 163 15.59 33.00 5.07
CA GLY A 163 15.17 34.02 4.07
C GLY A 163 13.81 33.71 3.48
N LYS A 164 13.58 34.06 2.22
CA LYS A 164 12.24 33.93 1.59
C LYS A 164 11.99 32.57 0.91
N THR A 165 13.04 31.87 0.50
CA THR A 165 12.90 30.70 -0.40
C THR A 165 13.61 29.45 0.08
N ARG A 166 14.28 29.45 1.24
CA ARG A 166 15.01 28.29 1.72
C ARG A 166 14.39 27.72 2.98
N LEU A 167 14.23 26.40 3.02
CA LEU A 167 13.87 25.63 4.17
C LEU A 167 15.09 24.83 4.63
N GLN A 168 15.48 24.98 5.88
CA GLN A 168 16.55 24.18 6.49
C GLN A 168 15.91 23.14 7.42
N VAL A 169 16.37 21.90 7.29
CA VAL A 169 15.96 20.77 8.15
C VAL A 169 17.20 20.19 8.80
N VAL A 170 17.18 20.08 10.12
CA VAL A 170 18.22 19.46 10.94
C VAL A 170 17.70 18.13 11.43
N LEU A 171 18.44 17.05 11.21
CA LEU A 171 18.12 15.71 11.64
C LEU A 171 18.84 15.34 12.93
N SER A 172 18.26 14.49 13.76
CA SER A 172 18.84 13.96 15.01
C SER A 172 20.06 13.08 14.74
N SER A 173 20.08 12.42 13.59
CA SER A 173 21.17 11.54 13.09
C SER A 173 21.12 11.49 11.56
N PRO A 174 22.17 11.00 10.88
CA PRO A 174 22.07 10.76 9.43
C PRO A 174 20.85 9.91 9.09
N CYS A 175 20.09 10.32 8.06
CA CYS A 175 18.93 9.60 7.57
C CYS A 175 19.03 9.48 6.05
N PRO A 176 19.66 8.44 5.51
CA PRO A 176 19.89 8.28 4.07
C PRO A 176 18.63 8.18 3.23
N TYR A 177 17.51 7.74 3.83
CA TYR A 177 16.19 7.66 3.21
C TYR A 177 15.32 8.92 3.43
N PHE A 178 15.90 10.01 3.97
CA PHE A 178 15.12 11.20 4.31
C PHE A 178 14.38 11.81 3.10
N LEU A 179 15.00 11.77 1.91
CA LEU A 179 14.37 12.28 0.70
C LEU A 179 13.18 11.42 0.26
N GLN A 180 13.23 10.10 0.46
CA GLN A 180 12.10 9.19 0.25
C GLN A 180 11.00 9.47 1.27
N LEU A 181 11.36 9.65 2.53
CA LEU A 181 10.41 9.97 3.59
C LEU A 181 9.62 11.25 3.30
N LEU A 182 10.25 12.26 2.65
CA LEU A 182 9.59 13.51 2.27
C LEU A 182 8.48 13.34 1.23
N THR A 183 8.35 12.19 0.58
CA THR A 183 7.23 11.87 -0.32
C THR A 183 5.99 11.38 0.44
N HIS A 184 6.11 11.15 1.76
CA HIS A 184 4.98 10.76 2.61
C HIS A 184 4.07 11.96 2.87
N THR A 185 2.76 11.75 2.78
CA THR A 185 1.74 12.82 2.88
C THR A 185 1.79 13.61 4.19
N ALA A 186 2.18 12.99 5.31
CA ALA A 186 2.37 13.68 6.60
C ALA A 186 3.38 14.83 6.55
N LEU A 187 4.29 14.84 5.56
CA LEU A 187 5.30 15.89 5.36
C LEU A 187 4.92 16.91 4.27
N PHE A 188 3.68 16.85 3.77
CA PHE A 188 3.18 17.86 2.85
C PHE A 188 2.87 19.18 3.57
N PRO A 189 2.98 20.33 2.89
CA PRO A 189 2.61 21.61 3.46
C PRO A 189 1.09 21.73 3.56
N ILE A 190 0.61 22.60 4.41
CA ILE A 190 -0.81 22.99 4.44
C ILE A 190 -0.94 24.52 4.38
N TYR A 191 -1.97 25.02 3.68
CA TYR A 191 -2.28 26.43 3.62
C TYR A 191 -2.73 26.96 4.98
N SER A 192 -3.69 26.26 5.60
CA SER A 192 -4.17 26.51 6.97
C SER A 192 -4.80 25.26 7.54
N VAL A 193 -4.93 25.20 8.88
CA VAL A 193 -5.63 24.10 9.57
C VAL A 193 -7.09 24.01 9.10
N THR A 194 -7.79 25.14 9.07
CA THR A 194 -9.18 25.21 8.61
C THR A 194 -9.36 24.70 7.18
N SER A 195 -8.39 24.96 6.28
CA SER A 195 -8.42 24.40 4.92
C SER A 195 -8.19 22.88 4.94
N ALA A 196 -7.17 22.41 5.65
CA ALA A 196 -6.82 20.99 5.69
C ALA A 196 -7.92 20.09 6.30
N GLU A 197 -8.63 20.60 7.31
CA GLU A 197 -9.75 19.89 7.97
C GLU A 197 -11.10 20.08 7.26
N SER A 198 -11.14 20.86 6.18
CA SER A 198 -12.37 21.13 5.44
C SER A 198 -12.77 19.96 4.56
N HIS A 199 -14.09 19.71 4.47
CA HIS A 199 -14.69 18.84 3.44
C HIS A 199 -15.38 19.68 2.34
N SER A 200 -15.23 21.01 2.41
CA SER A 200 -15.88 21.92 1.45
C SER A 200 -14.88 22.42 0.40
N PRO A 201 -15.12 22.18 -0.88
CA PRO A 201 -14.27 22.72 -1.96
C PRO A 201 -14.05 24.24 -1.90
N ARG A 202 -15.01 24.98 -1.33
CA ARG A 202 -14.92 26.46 -1.25
C ARG A 202 -13.83 26.95 -0.28
N THR A 203 -13.49 26.17 0.72
CA THR A 203 -12.50 26.50 1.74
C THR A 203 -11.22 25.67 1.61
N TRP A 204 -11.24 24.69 0.72
CA TRP A 204 -10.09 23.84 0.45
C TRP A 204 -9.05 24.58 -0.40
N VAL A 205 -7.82 24.60 0.06
CA VAL A 205 -6.67 25.21 -0.64
C VAL A 205 -5.52 24.23 -0.60
N SER A 206 -5.01 23.85 -1.74
CA SER A 206 -3.97 22.84 -1.92
C SER A 206 -2.90 23.30 -2.92
N ASP A 207 -1.77 22.61 -3.00
CA ASP A 207 -0.62 22.99 -3.84
C ASP A 207 -0.25 21.92 -4.89
N GLY A 208 -1.02 20.83 -4.96
CA GLY A 208 -0.80 19.72 -5.87
C GLY A 208 -1.26 19.99 -7.31
N ALA A 209 -1.13 18.96 -8.15
CA ALA A 209 -1.49 19.01 -9.56
C ALA A 209 -3.00 19.23 -9.79
N TYR A 210 -3.81 18.86 -8.81
CA TYR A 210 -5.26 19.00 -8.85
C TYR A 210 -5.79 19.75 -7.63
N GLU A 211 -6.97 20.36 -7.81
CA GLU A 211 -7.74 21.00 -6.75
C GLU A 211 -9.08 20.29 -6.55
N LEU A 212 -9.54 20.22 -5.31
CA LEU A 212 -10.82 19.62 -4.95
C LEU A 212 -11.97 20.50 -5.45
N THR A 213 -12.82 19.97 -6.32
CA THR A 213 -14.00 20.69 -6.83
C THR A 213 -15.31 20.18 -6.23
N LYS A 214 -15.35 18.89 -5.84
CA LYS A 214 -16.54 18.30 -5.26
C LYS A 214 -16.19 17.10 -4.40
N TRP A 215 -16.91 16.96 -3.29
CA TRP A 215 -16.93 15.74 -2.48
C TRP A 215 -18.37 15.39 -2.15
N ILE A 216 -18.83 14.26 -2.63
CA ILE A 216 -20.14 13.70 -2.33
C ILE A 216 -19.90 12.48 -1.44
N PRO A 217 -20.19 12.58 -0.14
CA PRO A 217 -19.98 11.47 0.79
C PRO A 217 -20.69 10.19 0.33
N GLY A 218 -19.98 9.07 0.43
CA GLY A 218 -20.45 7.75 0.02
C GLY A 218 -20.54 7.53 -1.49
N GLU A 219 -20.16 8.53 -2.33
CA GLU A 219 -20.30 8.44 -3.78
C GLU A 219 -18.97 8.70 -4.49
N ARG A 220 -18.41 9.93 -4.41
CA ARG A 220 -17.22 10.30 -5.18
C ARG A 220 -16.55 11.60 -4.73
N ILE A 221 -15.30 11.74 -5.16
CA ILE A 221 -14.54 13.00 -5.15
C ILE A 221 -14.23 13.39 -6.60
N GLU A 222 -14.43 14.68 -6.94
CA GLU A 222 -14.08 15.26 -8.23
C GLU A 222 -12.96 16.29 -8.05
N LEU A 223 -11.92 16.14 -8.88
CA LEU A 223 -10.75 16.99 -8.89
C LEU A 223 -10.57 17.62 -10.26
N ASN A 224 -10.23 18.90 -10.29
CA ASN A 224 -9.84 19.60 -11.52
C ASN A 224 -8.36 19.94 -11.49
N GLN A 225 -7.75 20.02 -12.67
CA GLN A 225 -6.38 20.46 -12.83
C GLN A 225 -6.17 21.85 -12.19
N ASN A 226 -5.20 21.95 -11.26
CA ASN A 226 -4.86 23.19 -10.58
C ASN A 226 -4.06 24.09 -11.53
N ARG A 227 -4.66 25.18 -12.00
CA ARG A 227 -4.01 26.14 -12.91
C ARG A 227 -2.80 26.85 -12.33
N PHE A 228 -2.64 26.84 -11.04
CA PHE A 228 -1.51 27.44 -10.33
C PHE A 228 -0.42 26.44 -9.95
N TYR A 229 -0.60 25.16 -10.28
CA TYR A 229 0.42 24.15 -10.05
C TYR A 229 1.69 24.51 -10.82
N TRP A 230 2.85 24.40 -10.16
CA TRP A 230 4.12 24.85 -10.73
C TRP A 230 4.50 24.13 -12.04
N ASP A 231 4.03 22.89 -12.22
CA ASP A 231 4.29 22.03 -13.39
C ASP A 231 3.00 21.78 -14.22
N TYR A 232 2.09 22.75 -14.21
CA TYR A 232 0.79 22.68 -14.86
C TYR A 232 0.83 22.18 -16.31
N SER A 233 1.84 22.61 -17.09
CA SER A 233 1.95 22.27 -18.52
C SER A 233 2.18 20.76 -18.79
N HIS A 234 2.66 20.01 -17.81
CA HIS A 234 2.91 18.57 -17.93
C HIS A 234 1.76 17.71 -17.38
N VAL A 235 0.74 18.30 -16.81
CA VAL A 235 -0.47 17.58 -16.36
C VAL A 235 -1.43 17.49 -17.54
N LEU A 236 -1.55 16.30 -18.13
CA LEU A 236 -2.28 16.11 -19.39
C LEU A 236 -3.79 15.87 -19.20
N THR A 237 -4.19 15.34 -18.05
CA THR A 237 -5.60 15.07 -17.73
C THR A 237 -6.17 16.24 -16.95
N ARG A 238 -7.32 16.76 -17.41
CA ARG A 238 -7.96 17.94 -16.81
C ARG A 238 -8.76 17.64 -15.57
N GLU A 239 -9.38 16.46 -15.53
CA GLU A 239 -10.32 16.07 -14.48
C GLU A 239 -10.04 14.64 -14.01
N ILE A 240 -10.10 14.43 -12.71
CA ILE A 240 -10.04 13.11 -12.07
C ILE A 240 -11.30 12.95 -11.23
N ALA A 241 -11.97 11.80 -11.36
CA ALA A 241 -13.06 11.42 -10.47
C ALA A 241 -12.68 10.14 -9.72
N TYR A 242 -12.62 10.21 -8.41
CA TYR A 242 -12.50 9.05 -7.54
C TYR A 242 -13.90 8.55 -7.19
N ILE A 243 -14.25 7.37 -7.64
CA ILE A 243 -15.57 6.73 -7.43
C ILE A 243 -15.42 5.72 -6.29
N PHE A 244 -16.23 5.85 -5.25
CA PHE A 244 -16.19 4.92 -4.13
C PHE A 244 -16.97 3.66 -4.47
N THR A 245 -16.29 2.52 -4.44
CA THR A 245 -16.89 1.22 -4.69
C THR A 245 -17.03 0.46 -3.37
N PRO A 246 -18.17 -0.21 -3.11
CA PRO A 246 -18.38 -0.90 -1.84
C PRO A 246 -17.52 -2.16 -1.68
N ASN A 247 -16.99 -2.71 -2.77
CA ASN A 247 -16.07 -3.86 -2.80
C ASN A 247 -15.52 -4.09 -4.21
N GLU A 248 -14.49 -4.91 -4.31
CA GLU A 248 -13.79 -5.30 -5.55
C GLU A 248 -14.74 -5.85 -6.62
N GLY A 249 -15.77 -6.63 -6.23
CA GLY A 249 -16.76 -7.18 -7.16
C GLY A 249 -17.67 -6.11 -7.78
N ALA A 250 -17.99 -5.05 -7.03
CA ALA A 250 -18.71 -3.89 -7.55
C ALA A 250 -17.79 -3.10 -8.51
N ALA A 251 -16.54 -2.86 -8.12
CA ALA A 251 -15.55 -2.21 -8.96
C ALA A 251 -15.35 -2.93 -10.31
N LEU A 252 -15.27 -4.26 -10.31
CA LEU A 252 -15.21 -5.06 -11.54
C LEU A 252 -16.44 -4.85 -12.43
N ARG A 253 -17.65 -4.90 -11.88
CA ARG A 253 -18.88 -4.68 -12.67
C ARG A 253 -18.93 -3.27 -13.26
N GLU A 254 -18.59 -2.24 -12.49
CA GLU A 254 -18.53 -0.85 -12.94
C GLU A 254 -17.47 -0.64 -14.03
N PHE A 255 -16.31 -1.30 -13.89
CA PHE A 255 -15.27 -1.29 -14.90
C PHE A 255 -15.76 -1.94 -16.22
N LEU A 256 -16.38 -3.13 -16.16
CA LEU A 256 -16.93 -3.82 -17.34
C LEU A 256 -18.07 -3.01 -17.98
N ALA A 257 -18.89 -2.34 -17.17
CA ALA A 257 -19.95 -1.43 -17.66
C ALA A 257 -19.38 -0.10 -18.22
N GLY A 258 -18.06 0.11 -18.15
CA GLY A 258 -17.42 1.34 -18.63
C GLY A 258 -17.70 2.56 -17.74
N GLN A 259 -18.04 2.36 -16.48
CA GLN A 259 -18.22 3.41 -15.47
C GLN A 259 -16.93 3.75 -14.74
N LEU A 260 -15.97 2.82 -14.71
CA LEU A 260 -14.60 3.05 -14.25
C LEU A 260 -13.61 2.91 -15.40
N ASP A 261 -12.52 3.65 -15.33
CA ASP A 261 -11.38 3.58 -16.24
C ASP A 261 -10.18 2.84 -15.61
N ILE A 262 -10.06 2.93 -14.28
CA ILE A 262 -9.05 2.24 -13.46
C ILE A 262 -9.76 1.73 -12.19
N THR A 263 -9.57 0.45 -11.82
CA THR A 263 -10.02 -0.07 -10.51
C THR A 263 -8.96 0.17 -9.43
N ASP A 264 -9.32 0.07 -8.16
CA ASP A 264 -8.36 0.09 -7.04
C ASP A 264 -7.75 -1.29 -6.82
N SER A 265 -8.57 -2.33 -6.93
CA SER A 265 -8.18 -3.73 -6.82
C SER A 265 -9.06 -4.63 -7.70
N VAL A 266 -8.77 -5.92 -7.73
CA VAL A 266 -9.47 -6.94 -8.53
C VAL A 266 -9.86 -8.13 -7.64
N PRO A 267 -11.11 -8.64 -7.72
CA PRO A 267 -11.49 -9.81 -6.92
C PRO A 267 -10.70 -11.05 -7.32
N LEU A 268 -9.98 -11.65 -6.37
CA LEU A 268 -9.18 -12.87 -6.56
C LEU A 268 -9.96 -14.00 -7.23
N SER A 269 -11.22 -14.17 -6.86
CA SER A 269 -12.11 -15.19 -7.43
C SER A 269 -12.40 -14.98 -8.93
N SER A 270 -12.21 -13.77 -9.45
CA SER A 270 -12.51 -13.39 -10.83
C SER A 270 -11.28 -13.37 -11.74
N ILE A 271 -10.07 -13.54 -11.21
CA ILE A 271 -8.82 -13.42 -11.99
C ILE A 271 -8.77 -14.37 -13.17
N GLY A 272 -9.06 -15.63 -12.96
CA GLY A 272 -9.05 -16.61 -14.06
C GLY A 272 -10.05 -16.26 -15.18
N TRP A 273 -11.17 -15.64 -14.83
CA TRP A 273 -12.10 -15.12 -15.82
C TRP A 273 -11.52 -13.89 -16.54
N ILE A 274 -10.93 -12.97 -15.79
CA ILE A 274 -10.33 -11.73 -16.33
C ILE A 274 -9.17 -12.05 -17.27
N GLU A 275 -8.27 -12.97 -16.90
CA GLU A 275 -7.17 -13.42 -17.74
C GLU A 275 -7.63 -13.99 -19.08
N GLN A 276 -8.83 -14.60 -19.13
CA GLN A 276 -9.40 -15.18 -20.34
C GLN A 276 -10.16 -14.15 -21.20
N HIS A 277 -10.81 -13.16 -20.58
CA HIS A 277 -11.76 -12.26 -21.27
C HIS A 277 -11.24 -10.83 -21.41
N GLU A 278 -10.43 -10.34 -20.46
CA GLU A 278 -9.91 -8.97 -20.42
C GLU A 278 -8.39 -8.94 -20.11
N PRO A 279 -7.57 -9.79 -20.78
CA PRO A 279 -6.15 -9.90 -20.44
C PRO A 279 -5.37 -8.61 -20.69
N ALA A 280 -5.81 -7.78 -21.64
CA ALA A 280 -5.15 -6.51 -21.96
C ALA A 280 -5.41 -5.43 -20.92
N ASP A 281 -6.47 -5.56 -20.13
CA ASP A 281 -6.87 -4.58 -19.11
C ASP A 281 -6.24 -4.93 -17.75
N LEU A 282 -5.83 -6.19 -17.52
CA LEU A 282 -5.25 -6.64 -16.25
C LEU A 282 -3.79 -6.24 -16.14
N HIS A 283 -3.47 -5.49 -15.12
CA HIS A 283 -2.11 -5.09 -14.76
C HIS A 283 -1.76 -5.67 -13.40
N LEU A 284 -0.63 -6.39 -13.34
CA LEU A 284 -0.04 -6.93 -12.11
C LEU A 284 1.36 -6.37 -11.97
N TRP A 285 1.75 -5.96 -10.75
CA TRP A 285 3.12 -5.48 -10.50
C TRP A 285 3.52 -5.75 -9.06
N PRO A 286 4.80 -6.10 -8.81
CA PRO A 286 5.31 -6.26 -7.46
C PRO A 286 5.38 -4.91 -6.74
N PHE A 287 5.05 -4.91 -5.44
CA PHE A 287 5.29 -3.74 -4.60
C PHE A 287 5.99 -4.13 -3.30
N LEU A 288 6.51 -3.12 -2.57
CA LEU A 288 7.32 -3.34 -1.40
C LEU A 288 6.47 -3.83 -0.22
N GLY A 289 6.24 -5.13 -0.18
CA GLY A 289 5.50 -5.78 0.88
C GLY A 289 5.81 -7.27 0.97
N THR A 290 5.72 -7.81 2.19
CA THR A 290 6.02 -9.21 2.48
C THR A 290 4.99 -9.80 3.43
N ALA A 291 4.38 -10.91 3.01
CA ALA A 291 3.55 -11.75 3.87
C ALA A 291 4.44 -12.76 4.59
N TYR A 292 4.29 -12.87 5.89
CA TYR A 292 5.11 -13.75 6.72
C TYR A 292 4.32 -14.31 7.90
N TYR A 293 4.88 -15.35 8.51
CA TYR A 293 4.41 -15.88 9.79
C TYR A 293 5.43 -15.51 10.88
N ALA A 294 4.99 -14.80 11.91
CA ALA A 294 5.78 -14.53 13.10
C ALA A 294 5.83 -15.76 13.98
N VAL A 295 7.03 -16.08 14.50
CA VAL A 295 7.24 -17.16 15.47
C VAL A 295 7.32 -16.54 16.86
N ASN A 296 6.49 -16.98 17.77
CA ASN A 296 6.46 -16.45 19.14
C ASN A 296 7.71 -16.83 19.93
N LEU A 297 8.72 -15.94 19.95
CA LEU A 297 9.96 -16.15 20.69
C LEU A 297 9.84 -15.85 22.20
N ARG A 298 8.66 -15.46 22.66
CA ARG A 298 8.36 -15.40 24.12
C ARG A 298 8.04 -16.79 24.66
N ASP A 299 7.60 -17.72 23.80
CA ASP A 299 7.46 -19.14 24.16
C ASP A 299 8.84 -19.84 24.20
N PRO A 300 9.28 -20.37 25.36
CA PRO A 300 10.54 -21.09 25.49
C PRO A 300 10.70 -22.27 24.54
N ARG A 301 9.61 -22.99 24.19
CA ARG A 301 9.63 -24.14 23.27
C ARG A 301 10.13 -23.73 21.88
N LEU A 302 9.73 -22.54 21.43
CA LEU A 302 10.08 -21.99 20.14
C LEU A 302 11.40 -21.20 20.23
N ARG A 303 11.59 -20.37 21.29
CA ARG A 303 12.79 -19.53 21.47
C ARG A 303 14.07 -20.35 21.55
N MET A 304 14.08 -21.38 22.38
CA MET A 304 15.29 -22.18 22.67
C MET A 304 15.63 -23.20 21.58
N ASN A 305 14.77 -23.34 20.57
CA ASN A 305 14.89 -24.43 19.60
C ASN A 305 14.99 -23.90 18.15
N LEU A 306 16.20 -23.44 17.79
CA LEU A 306 16.51 -22.94 16.45
C LEU A 306 16.20 -23.98 15.36
N LYS A 307 16.59 -25.26 15.59
CA LYS A 307 16.36 -26.36 14.65
C LYS A 307 14.88 -26.58 14.37
N LEU A 308 14.03 -26.38 15.38
CA LEU A 308 12.58 -26.45 15.21
C LEU A 308 12.07 -25.37 14.27
N ARG A 309 12.46 -24.11 14.51
CA ARG A 309 12.05 -22.96 13.68
C ARG A 309 12.51 -23.11 12.23
N GLU A 310 13.76 -23.54 12.04
CA GLU A 310 14.31 -23.85 10.72
C GLU A 310 13.54 -24.96 10.02
N SER A 311 13.24 -26.07 10.72
CA SER A 311 12.48 -27.19 10.15
C SER A 311 11.08 -26.77 9.68
N LEU A 312 10.38 -25.94 10.47
CA LEU A 312 9.08 -25.39 10.11
C LEU A 312 9.16 -24.52 8.86
N ALA A 313 10.18 -23.66 8.77
CA ALA A 313 10.39 -22.79 7.59
C ALA A 313 10.71 -23.61 6.33
N MET A 314 11.53 -24.65 6.44
CA MET A 314 11.92 -25.54 5.34
C MET A 314 10.80 -26.46 4.85
N ALA A 315 9.86 -26.83 5.72
CA ALA A 315 8.74 -27.71 5.37
C ALA A 315 7.69 -27.07 4.45
N ILE A 316 7.69 -25.74 4.33
CA ILE A 316 6.74 -25.00 3.49
C ILE A 316 7.20 -24.97 2.03
N ASP A 317 6.36 -25.42 1.13
CA ASP A 317 6.55 -25.26 -0.31
C ASP A 317 5.90 -23.98 -0.81
N ARG A 318 6.69 -22.90 -0.82
CA ARG A 318 6.25 -21.57 -1.23
C ARG A 318 5.84 -21.49 -2.70
N LYS A 319 6.54 -22.27 -3.57
CA LYS A 319 6.20 -22.30 -5.00
C LYS A 319 4.80 -22.88 -5.22
N LEU A 320 4.50 -23.97 -4.51
CA LEU A 320 3.17 -24.60 -4.58
C LEU A 320 2.09 -23.65 -4.01
N LEU A 321 2.38 -22.92 -2.91
CA LEU A 321 1.44 -21.94 -2.36
C LEU A 321 1.12 -20.84 -3.39
N VAL A 322 2.14 -20.24 -4.01
CA VAL A 322 1.93 -19.14 -4.98
C VAL A 322 1.20 -19.61 -6.23
N SER A 323 1.56 -20.80 -6.75
CA SER A 323 1.01 -21.28 -8.03
C SER A 323 -0.37 -21.93 -7.92
N HIS A 324 -0.73 -22.51 -6.76
CA HIS A 324 -1.96 -23.30 -6.63
C HIS A 324 -2.96 -22.74 -5.61
N VAL A 325 -2.49 -21.99 -4.60
CA VAL A 325 -3.36 -21.41 -3.57
C VAL A 325 -3.64 -19.95 -3.88
N LEU A 326 -2.59 -19.15 -4.04
CA LEU A 326 -2.72 -17.70 -4.26
C LEU A 326 -3.10 -17.37 -5.70
N LYS A 327 -2.40 -17.92 -6.71
CA LYS A 327 -2.68 -17.80 -8.15
C LYS A 327 -2.73 -16.38 -8.72
N PHE A 328 -2.01 -15.44 -8.11
CA PHE A 328 -2.16 -14.01 -8.36
C PHE A 328 -0.81 -13.33 -8.65
N GLY A 329 0.13 -14.03 -9.25
CA GLY A 329 1.43 -13.45 -9.61
C GLY A 329 2.42 -13.29 -8.45
N GLN A 330 2.01 -13.50 -7.20
CA GLN A 330 2.90 -13.34 -6.04
C GLN A 330 4.19 -14.13 -6.21
N THR A 331 5.30 -13.54 -5.74
CA THR A 331 6.62 -14.18 -5.80
C THR A 331 6.94 -14.86 -4.47
N PRO A 332 7.43 -16.13 -4.46
CA PRO A 332 7.83 -16.83 -3.24
C PRO A 332 8.93 -16.07 -2.46
N ALA A 333 8.69 -15.78 -1.18
CA ALA A 333 9.65 -15.07 -0.34
C ALA A 333 10.53 -16.01 0.48
N TYR A 334 11.85 -15.82 0.36
CA TYR A 334 12.89 -16.49 1.14
C TYR A 334 13.78 -15.47 1.87
N SER A 335 13.54 -14.19 1.68
CA SER A 335 14.04 -13.02 2.40
C SER A 335 12.87 -12.24 2.95
N PHE A 336 13.11 -11.30 3.84
CA PHE A 336 12.06 -10.46 4.39
C PHE A 336 11.95 -9.13 3.65
N VAL A 337 13.08 -8.48 3.37
CA VAL A 337 13.10 -7.28 2.52
C VAL A 337 12.80 -7.68 1.06
N PRO A 338 11.77 -7.10 0.42
CA PRO A 338 11.38 -7.51 -0.92
C PRO A 338 12.36 -7.04 -2.00
N PRO A 339 12.36 -7.71 -3.17
CA PRO A 339 13.06 -7.22 -4.36
C PRO A 339 12.55 -5.84 -4.78
N GLY A 340 13.43 -5.02 -5.34
CA GLY A 340 13.08 -3.67 -5.80
C GLY A 340 13.23 -2.59 -4.74
N THR A 341 13.52 -2.94 -3.47
CA THR A 341 13.85 -1.96 -2.43
C THR A 341 15.08 -1.15 -2.83
N TRP A 342 15.00 0.17 -2.68
CA TRP A 342 16.05 1.09 -3.08
C TRP A 342 17.41 0.73 -2.48
N ASN A 343 18.45 0.73 -3.34
CA ASN A 343 19.83 0.45 -2.96
C ASN A 343 19.99 -0.80 -2.07
N TYR A 344 19.26 -1.89 -2.36
CA TYR A 344 19.27 -3.10 -1.56
C TYR A 344 19.25 -4.38 -2.42
N ALA A 345 19.86 -5.45 -1.94
CA ALA A 345 19.74 -6.78 -2.50
C ALA A 345 19.20 -7.75 -1.43
N PRO A 346 18.03 -8.38 -1.65
CA PRO A 346 17.43 -9.31 -0.70
C PRO A 346 18.38 -10.42 -0.30
N GLN A 347 18.33 -10.83 0.96
CA GLN A 347 19.23 -11.84 1.56
C GLN A 347 18.45 -13.16 1.81
N PRO A 348 18.15 -13.94 0.75
CA PRO A 348 17.35 -15.16 0.90
C PRO A 348 18.12 -16.23 1.65
N TRP A 349 17.40 -17.10 2.36
CA TRP A 349 17.98 -18.28 2.97
C TRP A 349 18.79 -19.11 1.98
N PRO A 350 19.99 -19.61 2.35
CA PRO A 350 20.87 -20.38 1.46
C PRO A 350 20.18 -21.61 0.86
N TRP A 351 19.30 -22.27 1.62
CA TRP A 351 18.58 -23.48 1.19
C TRP A 351 17.46 -23.21 0.16
N ARG A 352 17.17 -21.96 -0.20
CA ARG A 352 16.22 -21.61 -1.27
C ARG A 352 16.47 -22.36 -2.58
N LYS A 353 17.75 -22.62 -2.90
CA LYS A 353 18.16 -23.30 -4.14
C LYS A 353 18.22 -24.83 -3.98
N MET A 354 18.02 -25.35 -2.77
CA MET A 354 18.07 -26.79 -2.49
C MET A 354 16.90 -27.52 -3.19
N PRO A 355 17.14 -28.67 -3.83
CA PRO A 355 16.07 -29.51 -4.37
C PRO A 355 15.03 -29.85 -3.31
N THR A 356 13.74 -29.87 -3.67
CA THR A 356 12.63 -30.08 -2.72
C THR A 356 12.80 -31.36 -1.89
N LYS A 357 13.25 -32.47 -2.52
CA LYS A 357 13.47 -33.75 -1.82
C LYS A 357 14.53 -33.62 -0.71
N GLU A 358 15.63 -32.95 -0.99
CA GLU A 358 16.73 -32.74 -0.04
C GLU A 358 16.30 -31.79 1.08
N ARG A 359 15.61 -30.70 0.73
CA ARG A 359 15.07 -29.71 1.68
C ARG A 359 14.11 -30.36 2.67
N ILE A 360 13.20 -31.22 2.19
CA ILE A 360 12.24 -31.97 3.03
C ILE A 360 12.98 -32.97 3.93
N ALA A 361 13.98 -33.70 3.40
CA ALA A 361 14.77 -34.62 4.20
C ALA A 361 15.53 -33.92 5.32
N LEU A 362 16.12 -32.75 5.02
CA LEU A 362 16.79 -31.93 6.03
C LEU A 362 15.80 -31.38 7.06
N ALA A 363 14.64 -30.89 6.63
CA ALA A 363 13.58 -30.42 7.54
C ALA A 363 13.18 -31.52 8.55
N ARG A 364 12.97 -32.75 8.09
CA ARG A 364 12.66 -33.90 8.96
C ARG A 364 13.78 -34.22 9.96
N LYS A 365 15.03 -34.17 9.49
CA LYS A 365 16.20 -34.39 10.34
C LYS A 365 16.29 -33.35 11.46
N LEU A 366 16.11 -32.07 11.11
CA LEU A 366 16.12 -30.95 12.07
C LEU A 366 14.98 -31.05 13.07
N TYR A 367 13.79 -31.46 12.63
CA TYR A 367 12.62 -31.68 13.49
C TYR A 367 12.85 -32.78 14.51
N GLN A 368 13.48 -33.88 14.10
CA GLN A 368 13.88 -34.96 15.02
C GLN A 368 14.96 -34.50 16.01
N GLN A 369 15.96 -33.73 15.54
CA GLN A 369 16.98 -33.15 16.41
C GLN A 369 16.43 -32.11 17.38
N ALA A 370 15.30 -31.51 17.04
CA ALA A 370 14.54 -30.61 17.89
C ALA A 370 13.74 -31.31 18.99
N GLY A 371 13.75 -32.66 19.00
CA GLY A 371 13.07 -33.50 20.00
C GLY A 371 11.62 -33.88 19.67
N TYR A 372 11.20 -33.70 18.41
CA TYR A 372 9.86 -34.01 17.93
C TYR A 372 9.87 -35.16 16.91
N SER A 373 8.75 -35.86 16.77
CA SER A 373 8.57 -36.95 15.82
C SER A 373 7.09 -37.19 15.55
N THR A 374 6.74 -38.15 14.68
CA THR A 374 5.36 -38.58 14.47
C THR A 374 4.71 -39.20 15.73
N SER A 375 5.51 -39.81 16.60
CA SER A 375 5.05 -40.36 17.91
C SER A 375 5.02 -39.30 19.02
N ARG A 376 5.73 -38.19 18.83
CA ARG A 376 5.74 -37.00 19.72
C ARG A 376 5.56 -35.74 18.90
N PRO A 377 4.36 -35.52 18.33
CA PRO A 377 4.14 -34.39 17.44
C PRO A 377 4.13 -33.06 18.18
N LEU A 378 4.65 -32.01 17.50
CA LEU A 378 4.47 -30.64 17.93
C LEU A 378 2.99 -30.25 17.74
N LYS A 379 2.45 -29.51 18.71
CA LYS A 379 1.15 -28.83 18.58
C LYS A 379 1.38 -27.33 18.50
N LEU A 380 0.78 -26.69 17.51
CA LEU A 380 0.89 -25.24 17.26
C LEU A 380 -0.49 -24.62 17.05
N ARG A 381 -0.69 -23.43 17.61
CA ARG A 381 -1.81 -22.56 17.33
C ARG A 381 -1.37 -21.45 16.38
N ILE A 382 -2.05 -21.38 15.22
CA ILE A 382 -1.82 -20.35 14.20
C ILE A 382 -2.90 -19.29 14.32
N LEU A 383 -2.54 -18.08 14.67
CA LEU A 383 -3.43 -16.92 14.71
C LEU A 383 -3.50 -16.25 13.34
N ILE A 384 -4.71 -16.06 12.81
CA ILE A 384 -4.98 -15.36 11.56
C ILE A 384 -6.16 -14.39 11.73
N ASN A 385 -6.23 -13.36 10.88
CA ASN A 385 -7.44 -12.56 10.73
C ASN A 385 -8.37 -13.16 9.68
N THR A 386 -9.67 -12.87 9.79
CA THR A 386 -10.70 -13.30 8.83
C THR A 386 -10.41 -12.71 7.45
N ASN A 387 -10.07 -13.60 6.51
CA ASN A 387 -9.88 -13.33 5.08
C ASN A 387 -9.72 -14.69 4.39
N SER A 388 -10.41 -14.91 3.26
CA SER A 388 -10.41 -16.21 2.56
C SER A 388 -9.02 -16.65 2.12
N THR A 389 -8.25 -15.76 1.49
CA THR A 389 -6.87 -16.04 1.00
C THR A 389 -5.92 -16.37 2.15
N ILE A 390 -6.03 -15.65 3.27
CA ILE A 390 -5.23 -15.89 4.46
C ILE A 390 -5.56 -17.25 5.06
N ARG A 391 -6.85 -17.59 5.16
CA ARG A 391 -7.32 -18.88 5.66
C ARG A 391 -6.82 -20.04 4.78
N GLU A 392 -7.02 -19.95 3.46
CA GLU A 392 -6.55 -20.96 2.50
C GLU A 392 -5.04 -21.19 2.59
N THR A 393 -4.28 -20.09 2.69
CA THR A 393 -2.81 -20.15 2.89
C THR A 393 -2.44 -20.84 4.20
N ALA A 394 -3.11 -20.51 5.32
CA ALA A 394 -2.86 -21.12 6.62
C ALA A 394 -3.19 -22.61 6.62
N VAL A 395 -4.32 -23.01 6.02
CA VAL A 395 -4.73 -24.41 5.86
C VAL A 395 -3.71 -25.19 5.03
N ALA A 396 -3.24 -24.62 3.92
CA ALA A 396 -2.22 -25.26 3.09
C ALA A 396 -0.88 -25.42 3.83
N ILE A 397 -0.43 -24.43 4.57
CA ILE A 397 0.78 -24.51 5.41
C ILE A 397 0.61 -25.57 6.51
N ALA A 398 -0.53 -25.61 7.19
CA ALA A 398 -0.85 -26.62 8.20
C ALA A 398 -0.81 -28.04 7.61
N ALA A 399 -1.36 -28.23 6.41
CA ALA A 399 -1.31 -29.50 5.68
C ALA A 399 0.14 -29.90 5.31
N MET A 400 0.97 -28.96 4.86
CA MET A 400 2.38 -29.20 4.58
C MET A 400 3.15 -29.59 5.84
N TRP A 401 2.97 -28.91 6.96
CA TRP A 401 3.59 -29.24 8.23
C TRP A 401 3.16 -30.63 8.73
N LYS A 402 1.88 -30.95 8.59
CA LYS A 402 1.37 -32.30 8.94
C LYS A 402 2.01 -33.38 8.06
N ALA A 403 2.03 -33.18 6.73
CA ALA A 403 2.55 -34.17 5.80
C ALA A 403 4.07 -34.37 5.89
N VAL A 404 4.82 -33.29 6.14
CA VAL A 404 6.29 -33.33 6.17
C VAL A 404 6.83 -33.69 7.55
N LEU A 405 6.27 -33.12 8.62
CA LEU A 405 6.81 -33.20 9.98
C LEU A 405 5.89 -33.89 10.99
N GLY A 406 4.61 -34.11 10.67
CA GLY A 406 3.62 -34.63 11.61
C GLY A 406 3.11 -33.60 12.62
N VAL A 407 3.28 -32.28 12.36
CA VAL A 407 2.80 -31.22 13.24
C VAL A 407 1.28 -31.17 13.26
N HIS A 408 0.71 -31.00 14.44
CA HIS A 408 -0.72 -30.74 14.63
C HIS A 408 -0.94 -29.25 14.79
N THR A 409 -1.72 -28.64 13.89
CA THR A 409 -2.00 -27.22 13.91
C THR A 409 -3.47 -26.96 14.18
N GLU A 410 -3.74 -26.02 15.05
CA GLU A 410 -5.03 -25.38 15.27
C GLU A 410 -4.99 -23.99 14.66
N ILE A 411 -5.99 -23.64 13.84
CA ILE A 411 -6.10 -22.33 13.21
C ILE A 411 -7.13 -21.53 14.00
N ASP A 412 -6.68 -20.44 14.64
CA ASP A 412 -7.49 -19.48 15.36
C ASP A 412 -7.74 -18.27 14.45
N GLU A 413 -8.94 -18.21 13.89
CA GLU A 413 -9.35 -17.16 12.97
C GLU A 413 -10.22 -16.14 13.70
N GLN A 414 -9.79 -14.87 13.68
CA GLN A 414 -10.42 -13.80 14.43
C GLN A 414 -10.79 -12.63 13.52
N GLU A 415 -11.85 -11.89 13.89
CA GLU A 415 -12.15 -10.59 13.29
C GLU A 415 -10.93 -9.67 13.42
N TYR A 416 -10.72 -8.79 12.43
CA TYR A 416 -9.48 -8.02 12.31
C TYR A 416 -9.12 -7.20 13.55
N ARG A 417 -10.10 -6.54 14.18
CA ARG A 417 -9.84 -5.72 15.39
C ARG A 417 -9.46 -6.59 16.59
N VAL A 418 -10.10 -7.76 16.72
CA VAL A 418 -9.78 -8.73 17.76
C VAL A 418 -8.38 -9.32 17.51
N PHE A 419 -8.08 -9.69 16.27
CA PHE A 419 -6.76 -10.14 15.85
C PHE A 419 -5.65 -9.12 16.20
N LEU A 420 -5.87 -7.81 15.97
CA LEU A 420 -4.90 -6.77 16.32
C LEU A 420 -4.61 -6.69 17.83
N GLN A 421 -5.54 -7.07 18.67
CA GLN A 421 -5.34 -7.16 20.12
C GLN A 421 -4.64 -8.46 20.50
N SER A 422 -5.14 -9.60 19.98
CA SER A 422 -4.63 -10.94 20.28
C SER A 422 -3.18 -11.13 19.84
N ARG A 423 -2.74 -10.56 18.72
CA ARG A 423 -1.34 -10.66 18.26
C ARG A 423 -0.34 -10.04 19.24
N ARG A 424 -0.78 -9.09 20.09
CA ARG A 424 0.07 -8.45 21.11
C ARG A 424 0.18 -9.27 22.40
N ASP A 425 -0.74 -10.22 22.61
CA ASP A 425 -0.68 -11.14 23.75
C ASP A 425 0.03 -12.44 23.34
N PRO A 426 1.26 -12.68 23.83
CA PRO A 426 2.05 -13.85 23.45
C PRO A 426 1.43 -15.19 23.92
N ASN A 427 0.40 -15.17 24.77
CA ASN A 427 -0.28 -16.39 25.23
C ASN A 427 -1.39 -16.84 24.25
N GLN A 428 -1.74 -16.00 23.28
CA GLN A 428 -2.82 -16.26 22.35
C GLN A 428 -2.39 -17.10 21.13
N TRP A 429 -1.08 -17.19 20.82
CA TRP A 429 -0.60 -17.84 19.62
C TRP A 429 0.83 -18.40 19.75
N ASP A 430 1.14 -19.41 18.95
CA ASP A 430 2.50 -19.90 18.75
C ASP A 430 3.11 -19.32 17.46
N ILE A 431 2.28 -19.20 16.42
CA ILE A 431 2.60 -18.65 15.11
C ILE A 431 1.48 -17.64 14.76
N ALA A 432 1.82 -16.45 14.28
CA ALA A 432 0.83 -15.46 13.81
C ALA A 432 1.09 -15.07 12.35
N ARG A 433 0.05 -15.06 11.52
CA ARG A 433 0.14 -14.55 10.15
C ARG A 433 0.17 -13.02 10.18
N LEU A 434 1.21 -12.45 9.62
CA LEU A 434 1.42 -11.00 9.54
C LEU A 434 1.81 -10.59 8.11
N GLY A 435 1.83 -9.29 7.88
CA GLY A 435 2.35 -8.68 6.68
C GLY A 435 2.98 -7.33 7.00
N TRP A 436 3.94 -6.92 6.19
CA TRP A 436 4.52 -5.59 6.24
C TRP A 436 4.55 -5.00 4.84
N THR A 437 4.08 -3.79 4.70
CA THR A 437 4.20 -2.97 3.50
C THR A 437 5.04 -1.74 3.85
N ALA A 438 5.90 -1.33 2.94
CA ALA A 438 6.83 -0.25 3.21
C ALA A 438 6.13 1.10 3.41
N ASP A 439 6.50 1.83 4.45
CA ASP A 439 6.13 3.22 4.66
C ASP A 439 7.01 4.15 3.79
N TYR A 440 8.28 3.74 3.57
CA TYR A 440 9.25 4.40 2.69
C TYR A 440 10.18 3.36 2.03
N ASP A 441 10.71 3.70 0.84
CA ASP A 441 11.53 2.78 0.03
C ASP A 441 12.95 2.67 0.57
N ASP A 442 13.11 1.90 1.65
CA ASP A 442 14.41 1.59 2.24
C ASP A 442 14.34 0.29 3.07
N ALA A 443 15.40 -0.52 3.05
CA ALA A 443 15.45 -1.78 3.78
C ALA A 443 15.31 -1.63 5.30
N SER A 444 15.66 -0.46 5.86
CA SER A 444 15.47 -0.23 7.30
C SER A 444 14.01 -0.21 7.72
N ASP A 445 13.08 0.15 6.83
CA ASP A 445 11.64 0.09 7.09
C ASP A 445 11.18 -1.32 7.47
N PHE A 446 11.72 -2.31 6.78
CA PHE A 446 11.43 -3.73 7.06
C PHE A 446 12.17 -4.25 8.30
N LEU A 447 13.40 -3.81 8.52
CA LEU A 447 14.25 -4.38 9.58
C LEU A 447 14.02 -3.71 10.95
N ASP A 448 13.67 -2.43 10.98
CA ASP A 448 13.44 -1.69 12.23
C ASP A 448 12.25 -2.22 13.05
N ILE A 449 11.28 -2.91 12.40
CA ILE A 449 10.18 -3.55 13.13
C ILE A 449 10.66 -4.65 14.08
N PHE A 450 11.84 -5.24 13.86
CA PHE A 450 12.42 -6.29 14.72
C PHE A 450 13.38 -5.76 15.79
N ARG A 451 13.52 -4.44 15.94
CA ARG A 451 14.23 -3.89 17.11
C ARG A 451 13.49 -4.25 18.39
N ALA A 452 14.24 -4.55 19.45
CA ALA A 452 13.64 -5.02 20.71
C ALA A 452 12.60 -4.05 21.31
N GLN A 453 12.72 -2.74 21.04
CA GLN A 453 11.81 -1.70 21.53
C GLN A 453 10.69 -1.36 20.52
N SER A 454 10.67 -1.99 19.36
CA SER A 454 9.63 -1.71 18.35
C SER A 454 8.29 -2.27 18.82
N SER A 455 7.23 -1.47 18.73
CA SER A 455 5.85 -1.91 18.96
C SER A 455 5.35 -2.93 17.92
N ASN A 456 6.05 -3.02 16.78
CA ASN A 456 5.77 -3.97 15.70
C ASN A 456 6.59 -5.27 15.81
N ASN A 457 7.40 -5.42 16.89
CA ASN A 457 8.16 -6.65 17.14
C ASN A 457 7.27 -7.73 17.77
N ASP A 458 6.27 -8.17 17.02
CA ASP A 458 5.33 -9.21 17.47
C ASP A 458 6.04 -10.53 17.83
N PRO A 459 7.09 -11.00 17.09
CA PRO A 459 7.86 -12.17 17.51
C PRO A 459 8.53 -12.07 18.88
N GLY A 460 8.80 -10.87 19.37
CA GLY A 460 9.64 -10.64 20.55
C GLY A 460 11.11 -10.95 20.30
N TYR A 461 11.57 -10.72 19.07
CA TYR A 461 12.97 -10.93 18.68
C TYR A 461 13.90 -9.99 19.43
N SER A 462 15.00 -10.52 19.94
CA SER A 462 16.04 -9.73 20.62
C SER A 462 17.42 -10.35 20.34
N ASN A 463 18.24 -9.59 19.63
CA ASN A 463 19.62 -9.97 19.31
C ASN A 463 20.49 -8.70 19.37
N SER A 464 21.49 -8.71 20.24
CA SER A 464 22.34 -7.53 20.47
C SER A 464 23.19 -7.17 19.25
N THR A 465 23.66 -8.17 18.49
CA THR A 465 24.42 -7.96 17.25
C THR A 465 23.53 -7.35 16.16
N PHE A 466 22.30 -7.83 16.00
CA PHE A 466 21.32 -7.23 15.11
C PHE A 466 21.07 -5.76 15.48
N THR A 467 20.84 -5.49 16.77
CA THR A 467 20.63 -4.13 17.26
C THR A 467 21.85 -3.23 16.98
N ALA A 468 23.08 -3.75 17.17
CA ALA A 468 24.31 -3.02 16.87
C ALA A 468 24.44 -2.71 15.36
N LEU A 469 24.15 -3.68 14.49
CA LEU A 469 24.13 -3.49 13.03
C LEU A 469 23.10 -2.44 12.61
N MET A 470 21.88 -2.49 13.13
CA MET A 470 20.86 -1.50 12.82
C MET A 470 21.25 -0.08 13.29
N ASN A 471 21.89 0.04 14.47
CA ASN A 471 22.41 1.32 14.95
C ASN A 471 23.58 1.84 14.10
N LEU A 472 24.43 0.94 13.62
CA LEU A 472 25.54 1.29 12.72
C LEU A 472 25.00 1.75 11.36
N ALA A 473 24.02 1.05 10.79
CA ALA A 473 23.34 1.43 9.56
C ALA A 473 22.69 2.82 9.65
N ALA A 474 22.02 3.11 10.77
CA ALA A 474 21.38 4.40 11.01
C ALA A 474 22.38 5.57 11.06
N ARG A 475 23.65 5.32 11.43
CA ARG A 475 24.70 6.35 11.49
C ARG A 475 25.59 6.42 10.25
N SER A 476 25.40 5.49 9.29
CA SER A 476 26.23 5.41 8.10
C SER A 476 25.71 6.34 7.01
N ALA A 477 26.44 7.41 6.71
CA ALA A 477 26.13 8.34 5.62
C ALA A 477 26.48 7.77 4.22
N ASN A 478 27.40 6.79 4.14
CA ASN A 478 27.78 6.18 2.86
C ASN A 478 26.74 5.11 2.46
N PRO A 479 26.04 5.26 1.33
CA PRO A 479 24.96 4.35 0.93
C PRO A 479 25.43 2.90 0.71
N THR A 480 26.63 2.71 0.14
CA THR A 480 27.18 1.36 -0.11
C THR A 480 27.55 0.65 1.19
N THR A 481 28.18 1.35 2.12
CA THR A 481 28.51 0.81 3.45
C THR A 481 27.24 0.48 4.21
N ARG A 482 26.27 1.39 4.22
CA ARG A 482 24.97 1.20 4.88
C ARG A 482 24.25 -0.02 4.33
N ARG A 483 24.18 -0.16 3.00
CA ARG A 483 23.60 -1.31 2.34
C ARG A 483 24.18 -2.62 2.86
N ARG A 484 25.51 -2.77 2.90
CA ARG A 484 26.18 -3.99 3.38
C ARG A 484 25.80 -4.33 4.82
N ILE A 485 25.70 -3.30 5.67
CA ILE A 485 25.32 -3.46 7.08
C ILE A 485 23.87 -3.95 7.20
N LEU A 486 22.94 -3.39 6.42
CA LEU A 486 21.54 -3.82 6.41
C LEU A 486 21.39 -5.25 5.84
N GLU A 487 22.15 -5.58 4.80
CA GLU A 487 22.19 -6.94 4.23
C GLU A 487 22.73 -7.96 5.27
N GLU A 488 23.70 -7.59 6.09
CA GLU A 488 24.20 -8.41 7.19
C GLU A 488 23.17 -8.55 8.32
N ALA A 489 22.50 -7.46 8.66
CA ALA A 489 21.43 -7.47 9.66
C ALA A 489 20.27 -8.40 9.24
N GLU A 490 19.81 -8.35 7.97
CA GLU A 490 18.78 -9.26 7.47
C GLU A 490 19.25 -10.71 7.52
N ARG A 491 20.47 -11.02 7.05
CA ARG A 491 21.00 -12.39 7.10
C ARG A 491 21.05 -12.94 8.52
N LEU A 492 21.50 -12.13 9.47
CA LEU A 492 21.54 -12.51 10.89
C LEU A 492 20.13 -12.77 11.43
N MET A 493 19.20 -11.85 11.23
CA MET A 493 17.81 -11.99 11.68
C MET A 493 17.17 -13.23 11.08
N LEU A 494 17.29 -13.45 9.77
CA LEU A 494 16.73 -14.62 9.10
C LEU A 494 17.38 -15.93 9.57
N SER A 495 18.67 -15.95 9.95
CA SER A 495 19.34 -17.14 10.50
C SER A 495 18.82 -17.53 11.89
N ASP A 496 18.21 -16.59 12.63
CA ASP A 496 17.58 -16.84 13.92
C ASP A 496 16.11 -17.32 13.77
N TYR A 497 15.53 -17.25 12.56
CA TYR A 497 14.17 -17.67 12.24
C TYR A 497 13.09 -17.07 13.18
N PRO A 498 13.07 -15.76 13.47
CA PRO A 498 11.98 -15.14 14.23
C PRO A 498 10.70 -15.05 13.41
N ILE A 499 10.83 -15.15 12.10
CA ILE A 499 9.74 -15.10 11.12
C ILE A 499 9.95 -16.17 10.04
N ILE A 500 8.86 -16.44 9.33
CA ILE A 500 8.85 -17.31 8.15
C ILE A 500 8.22 -16.51 7.00
N PRO A 501 9.02 -15.82 6.15
CA PRO A 501 8.51 -15.18 4.93
C PRO A 501 7.88 -16.19 3.99
N ILE A 502 6.75 -15.82 3.37
CA ILE A 502 5.97 -16.73 2.51
C ILE A 502 5.95 -16.23 1.06
N TYR A 503 5.51 -15.00 0.83
CA TYR A 503 5.47 -14.40 -0.50
C TYR A 503 5.65 -12.88 -0.41
N PHE A 504 6.13 -12.30 -1.50
CA PHE A 504 6.09 -10.84 -1.71
C PHE A 504 4.76 -10.46 -2.31
N TYR A 505 4.26 -9.30 -1.91
CA TYR A 505 2.98 -8.81 -2.40
C TYR A 505 3.06 -8.42 -3.87
N GLU A 506 1.95 -8.63 -4.55
CA GLU A 506 1.65 -8.17 -5.90
C GLU A 506 0.44 -7.25 -5.79
N ALA A 507 0.45 -6.14 -6.49
CA ALA A 507 -0.70 -5.29 -6.66
C ALA A 507 -1.34 -5.55 -8.02
N ASP A 508 -2.62 -5.24 -8.12
CA ASP A 508 -3.46 -5.51 -9.26
C ASP A 508 -4.41 -4.36 -9.54
N ARG A 509 -4.65 -4.08 -10.80
CA ARG A 509 -5.71 -3.18 -11.26
C ARG A 509 -6.19 -3.59 -12.64
N LEU A 510 -7.44 -3.28 -12.93
CA LEU A 510 -7.92 -3.20 -14.30
C LEU A 510 -7.76 -1.77 -14.79
N VAL A 511 -7.22 -1.60 -15.98
CA VAL A 511 -6.96 -0.30 -16.60
C VAL A 511 -7.42 -0.33 -18.04
N LYS A 512 -8.29 0.60 -18.44
CA LYS A 512 -8.75 0.67 -19.83
C LYS A 512 -7.61 0.96 -20.79
N PRO A 513 -7.52 0.30 -21.97
CA PRO A 513 -6.40 0.41 -22.90
C PRO A 513 -6.13 1.82 -23.42
N TYR A 514 -7.14 2.69 -23.39
CA TYR A 514 -6.99 4.10 -23.78
C TYR A 514 -6.37 4.97 -22.68
N ILE A 515 -6.16 4.45 -21.48
CA ILE A 515 -5.41 5.15 -20.43
C ILE A 515 -3.92 4.97 -20.71
N GLY A 516 -3.22 6.10 -20.83
CA GLY A 516 -1.77 6.13 -20.92
C GLY A 516 -1.15 6.65 -19.62
N GLY A 517 0.16 6.45 -19.45
CA GLY A 517 0.89 6.94 -18.28
C GLY A 517 0.62 6.15 -16.99
N PHE A 518 0.00 4.97 -17.08
CA PHE A 518 -0.20 4.09 -15.94
C PHE A 518 1.13 3.42 -15.55
N HIS A 519 1.79 3.98 -14.56
CA HIS A 519 3.06 3.51 -14.01
C HIS A 519 3.01 3.60 -12.47
N PRO A 520 2.41 2.62 -11.80
CA PRO A 520 2.45 2.57 -10.33
C PRO A 520 3.89 2.33 -9.87
N THR A 521 4.28 3.01 -8.79
CA THR A 521 5.63 2.83 -8.23
C THR A 521 5.74 1.51 -7.48
N ASN A 522 6.98 1.12 -7.10
CA ASN A 522 7.23 -0.02 -6.21
C ASN A 522 6.61 0.14 -4.80
N MET A 523 6.15 1.36 -4.46
CA MET A 523 5.37 1.66 -3.25
C MET A 523 3.85 1.53 -3.48
N ASN A 524 3.42 0.99 -4.62
CA ASN A 524 2.02 0.93 -5.05
C ASN A 524 1.34 2.31 -5.11
N ARG A 525 2.08 3.35 -5.52
CA ARG A 525 1.58 4.72 -5.64
C ARG A 525 1.31 5.05 -7.11
N LEU A 526 0.13 5.58 -7.38
CA LEU A 526 -0.29 6.01 -8.72
C LEU A 526 -0.64 7.50 -8.69
N TYR A 527 0.18 8.33 -9.30
CA TYR A 527 -0.04 9.77 -9.42
C TYR A 527 -0.86 10.08 -10.67
N SER A 528 -2.04 10.71 -10.51
CA SER A 528 -2.90 11.05 -11.63
C SER A 528 -2.28 12.07 -12.58
N LYS A 529 -1.33 12.89 -12.12
CA LYS A 529 -0.62 13.88 -12.97
C LYS A 529 0.15 13.24 -14.14
N TYR A 530 0.48 11.96 -14.08
CA TYR A 530 1.14 11.24 -15.17
C TYR A 530 0.15 10.52 -16.10
N LEU A 531 -1.13 10.41 -15.71
CA LEU A 531 -2.15 9.75 -16.51
C LEU A 531 -2.63 10.65 -17.65
N TYR A 532 -2.98 10.03 -18.78
CA TYR A 532 -3.60 10.71 -19.91
C TYR A 532 -4.51 9.77 -20.69
N ILE A 533 -5.46 10.34 -21.43
CA ILE A 533 -6.33 9.59 -22.34
C ILE A 533 -5.65 9.59 -23.73
N ARG A 534 -5.33 8.39 -24.23
CA ARG A 534 -4.82 8.20 -25.60
C ARG A 534 -5.96 8.51 -26.57
N ARG A 535 -5.70 9.29 -27.62
CA ARG A 535 -6.65 9.41 -28.73
C ARG A 535 -6.88 8.02 -29.32
N ARG A 536 -8.13 7.60 -29.45
CA ARG A 536 -8.43 6.41 -30.24
C ARG A 536 -8.01 6.68 -31.68
N PRO A 537 -7.35 5.71 -32.38
CA PRO A 537 -7.22 5.80 -33.82
C PRO A 537 -8.61 5.98 -34.44
N SER A 538 -8.76 6.93 -35.33
CA SER A 538 -10.02 7.15 -36.04
C SER A 538 -10.44 5.87 -36.77
N THR A 539 -11.72 5.69 -37.05
CA THR A 539 -12.24 4.50 -37.74
C THR A 539 -11.56 4.29 -39.11
N SER A 540 -11.06 5.36 -39.73
CA SER A 540 -10.26 5.33 -40.98
C SER A 540 -8.85 4.74 -40.77
N GLU A 541 -8.20 4.96 -39.64
CA GLU A 541 -6.86 4.39 -39.34
C GLU A 541 -6.94 2.89 -39.04
N ARG A 542 -8.08 2.40 -38.47
CA ARG A 542 -8.28 0.96 -38.22
C ARG A 542 -8.52 0.15 -39.50
N MET A 543 -8.96 0.76 -40.59
CA MET A 543 -9.15 0.05 -41.87
C MET A 543 -7.82 -0.21 -42.60
N HIS A 544 -6.73 0.46 -42.23
CA HIS A 544 -5.39 0.20 -42.84
C HIS A 544 -4.57 -0.85 -42.11
N GLU A 545 -4.95 -1.30 -40.94
CA GLU A 545 -4.24 -2.35 -40.17
C GLU A 545 -4.79 -3.77 -40.35
N ILE A 546 -5.76 -4.00 -41.23
CA ILE A 546 -6.17 -5.38 -41.59
C ILE A 546 -5.10 -5.96 -42.54
N PRO A 547 -4.31 -6.95 -42.12
CA PRO A 547 -3.39 -7.60 -43.03
C PRO A 547 -4.22 -8.25 -44.15
N ASN A 548 -3.95 -7.85 -45.39
CA ASN A 548 -4.43 -8.54 -46.57
C ASN A 548 -4.03 -10.02 -46.47
N SER A 549 -4.90 -10.88 -45.98
CA SER A 549 -4.77 -12.31 -46.15
C SER A 549 -4.99 -12.63 -47.63
N LYS A 550 -3.93 -12.49 -48.42
CA LYS A 550 -3.91 -13.06 -49.76
C LYS A 550 -3.93 -14.58 -49.66
N THR A 551 -5.10 -15.13 -49.97
CA THR A 551 -5.33 -16.43 -50.55
C THR A 551 -4.14 -16.89 -51.37
N THR A 552 -3.55 -18.00 -50.96
CA THR A 552 -2.81 -18.88 -51.91
C THR A 552 -3.56 -20.18 -52.01
N ARG A 553 -3.91 -20.47 -53.25
CA ARG A 553 -4.51 -21.73 -53.71
C ARG A 553 -3.57 -22.93 -53.47
#